data_caffa62dd30f837f9a8430f361c966a7
#
_entry.id   caffa62dd30f837f9a8430f361c966a7
#
_cell.length_a   1.000
_cell.length_b   1.000
_cell.length_c   1.000
_cell.angle_alpha   90.00
_cell.angle_beta   90.00
_cell.angle_gamma   90.00
#
_symmetry.space_group_name_H-M   'P 1'
#
loop_
_entity.id
_entity.type
_entity.pdbx_description
1 polymer ?
#
loop_
_entity_poly.entity_id
_entity_poly.type
_entity_poly.pdbx_seq_one_letter_code
_entity_poly.pdbx_strand_id
1 'polypeptide(L)'
;MDLKTYYRSDAVRARMTEFLGGPTLDQATCYFLARCRDYDHLEFSARQPTQLDFFLDKEWEVCRSLWDRRSLLAHLDIEYVNFDFAAEPYLDPIRTYEIQQPIYDGIVDFLARFNIHPLHLLSGRGHHFIWRIGRHCCAFDSLSHITRLPRQLEAMYDEPLVPLGETIEPELGAAFEGLSLVMEYLARCVWKEVASRTSVPVQFADLPTMPQQRGREAISIDITEYGDPLYTRVIRVPFSAYLKPWRNGTMANHLRGRIPLMFAVPSDRDDLYDNIEAMRDIDKAAQLAERTHTMIPDASDAMEALIEAYIRSDTARFHAWFYLQDHEPRSRWPETYDRFWPDDPNVRHILAHPNDLLLK
;
A
#
# COMPACT_ATOMS: atom_id res chain seq x y z
N MET A 1 -6.27 -5.13 28.42
CA MET A 1 -6.28 -6.48 27.77
C MET A 1 -4.89 -6.77 27.23
N ASP A 2 -4.40 -8.03 27.26
CA ASP A 2 -3.19 -8.41 26.53
C ASP A 2 -3.48 -8.77 25.07
N LEU A 3 -2.44 -8.80 24.23
CA LEU A 3 -2.60 -9.01 22.78
C LEU A 3 -3.18 -10.39 22.44
N LYS A 4 -2.86 -11.41 23.21
CA LYS A 4 -3.38 -12.76 23.02
C LYS A 4 -4.89 -12.84 23.28
N THR A 5 -5.36 -12.19 24.35
CA THR A 5 -6.79 -12.08 24.68
C THR A 5 -7.52 -11.25 23.61
N TYR A 6 -6.91 -10.16 23.16
CA TYR A 6 -7.42 -9.31 22.09
C TYR A 6 -7.66 -10.10 20.79
N TYR A 7 -6.68 -10.86 20.34
CA TYR A 7 -6.78 -11.68 19.14
C TYR A 7 -7.76 -12.85 19.26
N ARG A 8 -8.20 -13.21 20.47
CA ARG A 8 -9.25 -14.20 20.72
C ARG A 8 -10.66 -13.61 20.73
N SER A 9 -10.80 -12.27 20.65
CA SER A 9 -12.10 -11.63 20.51
C SER A 9 -12.76 -12.05 19.21
N ASP A 10 -14.00 -12.53 19.30
CA ASP A 10 -14.79 -12.95 18.14
C ASP A 10 -14.99 -11.78 17.15
N ALA A 11 -15.20 -10.56 17.66
CA ALA A 11 -15.35 -9.37 16.84
C ALA A 11 -14.07 -9.06 16.06
N VAL A 12 -12.91 -9.06 16.72
CA VAL A 12 -11.61 -8.82 16.07
C VAL A 12 -11.35 -9.86 14.99
N ARG A 13 -11.58 -11.13 15.27
CA ARG A 13 -11.39 -12.24 14.30
C ARG A 13 -12.35 -12.15 13.14
N ALA A 14 -13.62 -11.81 13.39
CA ALA A 14 -14.61 -11.61 12.33
C ALA A 14 -14.17 -10.50 11.37
N ARG A 15 -13.68 -9.37 11.88
CA ARG A 15 -13.18 -8.28 11.03
C ARG A 15 -11.95 -8.69 10.23
N MET A 16 -10.99 -9.38 10.83
CA MET A 16 -9.85 -9.92 10.10
C MET A 16 -10.27 -10.86 8.98
N THR A 17 -11.20 -11.75 9.24
CA THR A 17 -11.72 -12.73 8.27
C THR A 17 -12.46 -12.06 7.12
N GLU A 18 -13.30 -11.05 7.42
CA GLU A 18 -13.98 -10.24 6.37
C GLU A 18 -12.96 -9.60 5.42
N PHE A 19 -11.90 -9.01 5.96
CA PHE A 19 -10.87 -8.37 5.15
C PHE A 19 -10.09 -9.38 4.29
N LEU A 20 -9.98 -10.63 4.70
CA LEU A 20 -9.39 -11.71 3.92
C LEU A 20 -10.33 -12.22 2.80
N GLY A 21 -11.51 -11.65 2.66
CA GLY A 21 -12.40 -11.83 1.51
C GLY A 21 -13.46 -12.92 1.69
N GLY A 22 -13.77 -13.31 2.91
CA GLY A 22 -14.83 -14.29 3.15
C GLY A 22 -15.49 -14.15 4.52
N PRO A 23 -16.72 -14.70 4.71
CA PRO A 23 -17.38 -14.77 6.01
C PRO A 23 -16.72 -15.78 6.96
N THR A 24 -15.96 -16.71 6.41
CA THR A 24 -15.15 -17.72 7.14
C THR A 24 -13.78 -17.85 6.53
N LEU A 25 -12.81 -18.37 7.29
CA LEU A 25 -11.45 -18.56 6.81
C LEU A 25 -11.36 -19.53 5.62
N ASP A 26 -12.23 -20.55 5.57
CA ASP A 26 -12.28 -21.51 4.45
C ASP A 26 -12.78 -20.88 3.14
N GLN A 27 -13.53 -19.77 3.25
CA GLN A 27 -14.09 -19.05 2.11
C GLN A 27 -13.28 -17.80 1.75
N ALA A 28 -12.22 -17.49 2.51
CA ALA A 28 -11.36 -16.36 2.23
C ALA A 28 -10.67 -16.51 0.87
N THR A 29 -10.58 -15.40 0.14
CA THR A 29 -10.17 -15.39 -1.27
C THR A 29 -8.72 -15.03 -1.49
N CYS A 30 -8.03 -14.55 -0.45
CA CYS A 30 -6.62 -14.15 -0.52
C CYS A 30 -5.73 -14.98 0.37
N TYR A 31 -4.44 -14.80 0.22
CA TYR A 31 -3.42 -15.28 1.14
C TYR A 31 -2.99 -14.16 2.09
N PHE A 32 -2.42 -14.54 3.23
CA PHE A 32 -1.84 -13.59 4.15
C PHE A 32 -0.36 -13.90 4.42
N LEU A 33 0.33 -12.91 4.96
CA LEU A 33 1.68 -13.04 5.51
C LEU A 33 1.62 -12.70 6.99
N ALA A 34 2.36 -13.43 7.79
CA ALA A 34 2.48 -13.17 9.22
C ALA A 34 3.92 -12.76 9.54
N ARG A 35 4.08 -11.77 10.43
CA ARG A 35 5.38 -11.22 10.82
C ARG A 35 5.47 -11.16 12.33
N CYS A 36 6.63 -11.49 12.87
CA CYS A 36 6.88 -11.34 14.30
C CYS A 36 7.73 -10.10 14.60
N ARG A 37 7.79 -9.76 15.88
CA ARG A 37 8.52 -8.58 16.38
C ARG A 37 10.03 -8.68 16.18
N ASP A 38 10.57 -9.89 16.31
CA ASP A 38 12.01 -10.14 16.44
C ASP A 38 12.69 -10.45 15.09
N TYR A 39 11.94 -10.48 13.98
CA TYR A 39 12.47 -10.72 12.65
C TYR A 39 12.51 -9.45 11.81
N ASP A 40 13.73 -9.00 11.45
CA ASP A 40 13.96 -7.88 10.53
C ASP A 40 13.68 -8.23 9.07
N HIS A 41 13.64 -9.51 8.73
CA HIS A 41 13.41 -9.97 7.37
C HIS A 41 11.93 -10.32 7.17
N LEU A 42 11.39 -9.79 6.07
CA LEU A 42 10.13 -10.21 5.51
C LEU A 42 10.24 -11.68 5.10
N GLU A 43 9.71 -12.59 5.91
CA GLU A 43 9.38 -13.89 5.35
C GLU A 43 8.17 -13.69 4.43
N PHE A 44 8.42 -13.55 3.14
CA PHE A 44 7.38 -13.49 2.11
C PHE A 44 6.72 -14.85 1.84
N SER A 45 6.68 -15.73 2.80
CA SER A 45 5.94 -16.97 2.59
C SER A 45 4.46 -16.72 2.82
N ALA A 46 3.69 -16.85 1.75
CA ALA A 46 2.26 -16.78 1.77
C ALA A 46 1.68 -17.89 2.65
N ARG A 47 0.60 -17.60 3.39
CA ARG A 47 -0.08 -18.51 4.32
C ARG A 47 -1.53 -18.65 3.92
N GLN A 48 -2.07 -19.84 4.03
CA GLN A 48 -3.49 -20.09 3.83
C GLN A 48 -4.32 -19.41 4.95
N PRO A 49 -5.47 -18.82 4.63
CA PRO A 49 -6.34 -18.18 5.63
C PRO A 49 -6.68 -19.08 6.82
N THR A 50 -6.84 -20.38 6.61
CA THR A 50 -7.10 -21.38 7.66
C THR A 50 -5.99 -21.48 8.72
N GLN A 51 -4.80 -20.95 8.45
CA GLN A 51 -3.69 -20.90 9.40
C GLN A 51 -3.69 -19.63 10.28
N LEU A 52 -4.63 -18.71 10.08
CA LEU A 52 -4.66 -17.41 10.77
C LEU A 52 -4.55 -17.55 12.29
N ASP A 53 -5.33 -18.43 12.88
CA ASP A 53 -5.37 -18.63 14.32
C ASP A 53 -4.04 -19.01 14.94
N PHE A 54 -3.25 -19.82 14.22
CA PHE A 54 -1.90 -20.17 14.68
C PHE A 54 -1.00 -18.93 14.83
N PHE A 55 -1.08 -17.99 13.90
CA PHE A 55 -0.25 -16.79 13.95
C PHE A 55 -0.77 -15.75 14.95
N LEU A 56 -2.08 -15.65 15.11
CA LEU A 56 -2.69 -14.79 16.14
C LEU A 56 -2.34 -15.29 17.56
N ASP A 57 -2.33 -16.62 17.79
CA ASP A 57 -1.87 -17.19 19.06
C ASP A 57 -0.38 -16.93 19.34
N LYS A 58 0.41 -16.64 18.31
CA LYS A 58 1.82 -16.21 18.41
C LYS A 58 1.99 -14.70 18.56
N GLU A 59 0.89 -13.94 18.61
CA GLU A 59 0.90 -12.48 18.69
C GLU A 59 1.60 -11.79 17.50
N TRP A 60 1.52 -12.40 16.32
CA TRP A 60 2.15 -11.87 15.13
C TRP A 60 1.28 -10.83 14.43
N GLU A 61 1.94 -9.95 13.67
CA GLU A 61 1.31 -9.03 12.72
C GLU A 61 0.85 -9.81 11.49
N VAL A 62 -0.34 -9.51 11.00
CA VAL A 62 -0.93 -10.15 9.83
C VAL A 62 -1.17 -9.12 8.74
N CYS A 63 -0.72 -9.45 7.53
CA CYS A 63 -0.93 -8.65 6.33
C CYS A 63 -1.53 -9.53 5.23
N ARG A 64 -2.55 -9.08 4.51
CA ARG A 64 -3.06 -9.78 3.34
C ARG A 64 -2.23 -9.46 2.10
N SER A 65 -2.10 -10.43 1.18
CA SER A 65 -1.59 -10.18 -0.17
C SER A 65 -2.55 -9.28 -0.96
N LEU A 66 -2.01 -8.51 -1.91
CA LEU A 66 -2.83 -7.86 -2.95
C LEU A 66 -3.45 -8.89 -3.89
N TRP A 67 -2.80 -10.06 -4.05
CA TRP A 67 -3.35 -11.13 -4.86
C TRP A 67 -4.60 -11.74 -4.22
N ASP A 68 -5.65 -11.87 -5.03
CA ASP A 68 -6.95 -12.41 -4.63
C ASP A 68 -7.52 -13.26 -5.75
N ARG A 69 -8.14 -14.40 -5.40
CA ARG A 69 -8.67 -15.36 -6.37
C ARG A 69 -9.89 -14.85 -7.15
N ARG A 70 -10.63 -13.87 -6.62
CA ARG A 70 -11.91 -13.42 -7.18
C ARG A 70 -11.92 -11.98 -7.66
N SER A 71 -10.94 -11.20 -7.25
CA SER A 71 -10.89 -9.77 -7.55
C SER A 71 -9.47 -9.28 -7.76
N LEU A 72 -9.37 -8.17 -8.45
CA LEU A 72 -8.20 -7.32 -8.46
C LEU A 72 -8.37 -6.27 -7.35
N LEU A 73 -7.36 -6.06 -6.53
CA LEU A 73 -7.41 -5.02 -5.50
C LEU A 73 -6.72 -3.77 -5.98
N ALA A 74 -7.43 -2.65 -5.84
CA ALA A 74 -6.83 -1.32 -5.89
C ALA A 74 -6.53 -0.87 -4.46
N HIS A 75 -5.33 -0.36 -4.26
CA HIS A 75 -4.85 0.13 -2.99
C HIS A 75 -4.08 1.44 -3.21
N LEU A 76 -4.27 2.40 -2.33
CA LEU A 76 -3.52 3.65 -2.30
C LEU A 76 -3.08 3.89 -0.86
N ASP A 77 -1.79 4.12 -0.67
CA ASP A 77 -1.19 4.40 0.63
C ASP A 77 -0.68 5.85 0.66
N ILE A 78 -0.99 6.58 1.72
CA ILE A 78 -0.38 7.87 2.02
C ILE A 78 0.27 7.81 3.40
N GLU A 79 1.52 8.23 3.48
CA GLU A 79 2.27 8.24 4.72
C GLU A 79 2.92 9.60 4.96
N TYR A 80 2.84 10.11 6.19
CA TYR A 80 3.69 11.20 6.63
C TYR A 80 5.06 10.69 7.05
N VAL A 81 6.10 11.40 6.62
CA VAL A 81 7.50 11.05 6.85
C VAL A 81 8.25 12.27 7.38
N ASN A 82 8.99 12.09 8.48
CA ASN A 82 9.96 13.06 8.96
C ASN A 82 11.37 12.47 8.83
N PHE A 83 12.17 13.04 7.93
CA PHE A 83 13.54 12.56 7.65
C PHE A 83 14.52 12.92 8.76
N ASP A 84 14.26 13.99 9.52
CA ASP A 84 15.11 14.37 10.63
C ASP A 84 14.84 13.52 11.87
N PHE A 85 13.59 13.09 12.06
CA PHE A 85 13.20 12.28 13.20
C PHE A 85 12.10 11.27 12.85
N ALA A 86 12.48 10.11 12.33
CA ALA A 86 11.57 9.07 11.86
C ALA A 86 10.59 8.52 12.92
N ALA A 87 10.85 8.77 14.21
CA ALA A 87 9.97 8.38 15.30
C ALA A 87 8.83 9.38 15.57
N GLU A 88 8.94 10.62 15.08
CA GLU A 88 7.96 11.68 15.35
C GLU A 88 6.53 11.29 14.97
N PRO A 89 6.24 10.69 13.79
CA PRO A 89 4.89 10.33 13.42
C PRO A 89 4.16 9.46 14.45
N TYR A 90 4.91 8.67 15.17
CA TYR A 90 4.35 7.79 16.21
C TYR A 90 4.23 8.46 17.58
N LEU A 91 5.01 9.50 17.83
CA LEU A 91 5.01 10.26 19.08
C LEU A 91 3.94 11.35 19.08
N ASP A 92 3.69 11.96 17.93
CA ASP A 92 2.65 12.97 17.71
C ASP A 92 1.69 12.52 16.58
N PRO A 93 0.79 11.58 16.87
CA PRO A 93 -0.12 11.05 15.85
C PRO A 93 -1.13 12.10 15.39
N ILE A 94 -1.56 13.03 16.26
CA ILE A 94 -2.54 14.05 15.89
C ILE A 94 -1.96 14.92 14.78
N ARG A 95 -0.79 15.53 15.02
CA ARG A 95 -0.08 16.32 14.01
C ARG A 95 0.16 15.51 12.73
N THR A 96 0.54 14.23 12.87
CA THR A 96 0.80 13.34 11.74
C THR A 96 -0.39 13.23 10.79
N TYR A 97 -1.59 13.08 11.32
CA TYR A 97 -2.80 12.95 10.52
C TYR A 97 -3.35 14.32 10.06
N GLU A 98 -3.24 15.36 10.87
CA GLU A 98 -3.63 16.73 10.47
C GLU A 98 -2.83 17.25 9.27
N ILE A 99 -1.54 16.96 9.21
CA ILE A 99 -0.69 17.32 8.05
C ILE A 99 -1.15 16.62 6.78
N GLN A 100 -1.66 15.39 6.88
CA GLN A 100 -2.14 14.59 5.75
C GLN A 100 -3.56 14.95 5.32
N GLN A 101 -4.33 15.69 6.14
CA GLN A 101 -5.75 15.97 5.90
C GLN A 101 -6.05 16.55 4.50
N PRO A 102 -5.28 17.51 3.95
CA PRO A 102 -5.57 18.03 2.61
C PRO A 102 -5.47 16.97 1.50
N ILE A 103 -4.55 16.00 1.64
CA ILE A 103 -4.38 14.90 0.67
C ILE A 103 -5.48 13.87 0.85
N TYR A 104 -5.78 13.53 2.10
CA TYR A 104 -6.91 12.64 2.43
C TYR A 104 -8.20 13.17 1.79
N ASP A 105 -8.53 14.43 2.02
CA ASP A 105 -9.72 15.08 1.45
C ASP A 105 -9.68 15.04 -0.09
N GLY A 106 -8.53 15.36 -0.67
CA GLY A 106 -8.36 15.32 -2.13
C GLY A 106 -8.58 13.94 -2.73
N ILE A 107 -8.11 12.88 -2.07
CA ILE A 107 -8.33 11.50 -2.51
C ILE A 107 -9.81 11.13 -2.41
N VAL A 108 -10.44 11.39 -1.27
CA VAL A 108 -11.86 11.08 -1.05
C VAL A 108 -12.75 11.82 -2.05
N ASP A 109 -12.51 13.13 -2.22
CA ASP A 109 -13.25 13.97 -3.15
C ASP A 109 -13.02 13.54 -4.62
N PHE A 110 -11.79 13.15 -4.98
CA PHE A 110 -11.48 12.65 -6.31
C PHE A 110 -12.22 11.33 -6.59
N LEU A 111 -12.11 10.35 -5.70
CA LEU A 111 -12.77 9.05 -5.85
C LEU A 111 -14.30 9.18 -5.87
N ALA A 112 -14.86 10.08 -5.07
CA ALA A 112 -16.30 10.33 -5.04
C ALA A 112 -16.86 10.83 -6.40
N ARG A 113 -16.06 11.55 -7.22
CA ARG A 113 -16.47 11.97 -8.58
C ARG A 113 -16.74 10.77 -9.50
N PHE A 114 -16.13 9.65 -9.20
CA PHE A 114 -16.31 8.39 -9.91
C PHE A 114 -17.22 7.41 -9.16
N ASN A 115 -17.87 7.85 -8.07
CA ASN A 115 -18.70 6.98 -7.20
C ASN A 115 -17.90 5.80 -6.62
N ILE A 116 -16.60 5.99 -6.37
CA ILE A 116 -15.73 5.00 -5.69
C ILE A 116 -15.67 5.37 -4.21
N HIS A 117 -16.12 4.45 -3.37
CA HIS A 117 -16.12 4.59 -1.91
C HIS A 117 -15.22 3.49 -1.31
N PRO A 118 -13.92 3.77 -1.11
CA PRO A 118 -12.98 2.78 -0.62
C PRO A 118 -13.20 2.45 0.86
N LEU A 119 -12.78 1.27 1.29
CA LEU A 119 -12.50 1.02 2.69
C LEU A 119 -11.28 1.87 3.06
N HIS A 120 -11.43 2.70 4.07
CA HIS A 120 -10.36 3.53 4.59
C HIS A 120 -9.84 2.96 5.91
N LEU A 121 -8.50 2.84 6.03
CA LEU A 121 -7.84 2.38 7.24
C LEU A 121 -6.81 3.43 7.70
N LEU A 122 -6.69 3.58 9.02
CA LEU A 122 -5.53 4.20 9.66
C LEU A 122 -4.51 3.12 10.01
N SER A 123 -3.24 3.36 9.76
CA SER A 123 -2.18 2.40 10.03
C SER A 123 -0.86 3.08 10.39
N GLY A 124 -0.56 3.16 11.68
CA GLY A 124 0.72 3.68 12.16
C GLY A 124 0.91 5.18 11.93
N ARG A 125 1.21 5.60 10.71
CA ARG A 125 1.51 7.00 10.35
C ARG A 125 0.84 7.47 9.07
N GLY A 126 -0.12 6.71 8.55
CA GLY A 126 -0.74 6.99 7.26
C GLY A 126 -2.10 6.38 7.07
N HIS A 127 -2.63 6.57 5.90
CA HIS A 127 -3.95 6.13 5.47
C HIS A 127 -3.83 5.13 4.34
N HIS A 128 -4.66 4.09 4.36
CA HIS A 128 -4.83 3.15 3.25
C HIS A 128 -6.25 3.25 2.72
N PHE A 129 -6.41 3.34 1.41
CA PHE A 129 -7.68 3.33 0.70
C PHE A 129 -7.72 2.07 -0.16
N ILE A 130 -8.75 1.24 0.01
CA ILE A 130 -8.79 -0.09 -0.59
C ILE A 130 -10.17 -0.33 -1.18
N TRP A 131 -10.22 -0.79 -2.44
CA TRP A 131 -11.44 -1.27 -3.08
C TRP A 131 -11.11 -2.44 -4.01
N ARG A 132 -12.11 -3.16 -4.43
CA ARG A 132 -11.93 -4.32 -5.30
C ARG A 132 -12.65 -4.14 -6.64
N ILE A 133 -12.13 -4.83 -7.64
CA ILE A 133 -12.65 -4.92 -9.00
C ILE A 133 -12.84 -6.42 -9.28
N GLY A 134 -14.07 -6.84 -9.56
CA GLY A 134 -14.38 -8.25 -9.85
C GLY A 134 -13.70 -8.71 -11.14
N ARG A 135 -13.21 -9.94 -11.17
CA ARG A 135 -12.46 -10.50 -12.32
C ARG A 135 -13.30 -10.77 -13.57
N HIS A 136 -14.62 -10.63 -13.49
CA HIS A 136 -15.55 -10.89 -14.60
C HIS A 136 -16.40 -9.66 -14.94
N CYS A 137 -15.83 -8.46 -14.82
CA CYS A 137 -16.49 -7.21 -15.17
C CYS A 137 -15.75 -6.46 -16.29
N CYS A 138 -16.43 -5.54 -16.96
CA CYS A 138 -15.85 -4.75 -18.06
C CYS A 138 -14.62 -3.94 -17.63
N ALA A 139 -14.59 -3.44 -16.40
CA ALA A 139 -13.44 -2.70 -15.87
C ALA A 139 -12.18 -3.58 -15.79
N PHE A 140 -12.32 -4.85 -15.35
CA PHE A 140 -11.20 -5.79 -15.33
C PHE A 140 -10.69 -6.09 -16.74
N ASP A 141 -11.60 -6.37 -17.67
CA ASP A 141 -11.25 -6.60 -19.08
C ASP A 141 -10.53 -5.38 -19.67
N SER A 142 -11.04 -4.17 -19.41
CA SER A 142 -10.40 -2.93 -19.86
C SER A 142 -9.00 -2.78 -19.29
N LEU A 143 -8.78 -3.02 -17.99
CA LEU A 143 -7.47 -2.96 -17.36
C LEU A 143 -6.48 -3.95 -17.98
N SER A 144 -6.91 -5.18 -18.23
CA SER A 144 -6.05 -6.22 -18.82
C SER A 144 -5.59 -5.90 -20.24
N HIS A 145 -6.24 -4.94 -20.93
CA HIS A 145 -5.94 -4.53 -22.29
C HIS A 145 -5.26 -3.16 -22.41
N ILE A 146 -5.14 -2.38 -21.32
CA ILE A 146 -4.49 -1.06 -21.34
C ILE A 146 -3.00 -1.17 -21.71
N THR A 147 -2.33 -2.20 -21.16
CA THR A 147 -0.91 -2.42 -21.38
C THR A 147 -0.62 -3.91 -21.57
N ARG A 148 0.62 -4.23 -21.86
CA ARG A 148 1.07 -5.62 -21.97
C ARG A 148 1.86 -6.01 -20.73
N LEU A 149 1.64 -7.22 -20.25
CA LEU A 149 2.43 -7.79 -19.17
C LEU A 149 3.90 -7.90 -19.61
N PRO A 150 4.86 -7.30 -18.88
CA PRO A 150 6.27 -7.45 -19.17
C PRO A 150 6.70 -8.92 -19.09
N ARG A 151 7.52 -9.37 -20.06
CA ARG A 151 7.97 -10.79 -20.12
C ARG A 151 8.63 -11.29 -18.83
N GLN A 152 9.30 -10.43 -18.11
CA GLN A 152 9.92 -10.80 -16.84
C GLN A 152 8.89 -11.11 -15.77
N LEU A 153 7.81 -10.30 -15.68
CA LEU A 153 6.70 -10.53 -14.76
C LEU A 153 5.89 -11.74 -15.19
N GLU A 154 5.66 -11.95 -16.48
CA GLU A 154 5.00 -13.14 -17.00
C GLU A 154 5.72 -14.42 -16.55
N ALA A 155 7.05 -14.48 -16.71
CA ALA A 155 7.86 -15.60 -16.25
C ALA A 155 7.79 -15.79 -14.72
N MET A 156 7.74 -14.71 -13.93
CA MET A 156 7.59 -14.79 -12.48
C MET A 156 6.20 -15.28 -12.05
N TYR A 157 5.16 -14.95 -12.82
CA TYR A 157 3.78 -15.37 -12.54
C TYR A 157 3.51 -16.83 -12.94
N ASP A 158 4.28 -17.37 -13.87
CA ASP A 158 4.26 -18.79 -14.23
C ASP A 158 4.87 -19.69 -13.13
N GLU A 159 5.70 -19.12 -12.24
CA GLU A 159 6.27 -19.87 -11.13
C GLU A 159 5.25 -20.05 -10.00
N PRO A 160 5.08 -21.29 -9.48
CA PRO A 160 4.15 -21.52 -8.38
C PRO A 160 4.58 -20.77 -7.11
N LEU A 161 3.64 -20.05 -6.51
CA LEU A 161 3.85 -19.38 -5.22
C LEU A 161 4.10 -20.39 -4.11
N VAL A 162 5.25 -20.33 -3.47
CA VAL A 162 5.59 -21.19 -2.36
C VAL A 162 5.01 -20.64 -1.05
N PRO A 163 4.36 -21.42 -0.20
CA PRO A 163 4.10 -22.89 -0.27
C PRO A 163 2.76 -23.26 -0.91
N LEU A 164 2.09 -22.36 -1.63
CA LEU A 164 0.70 -22.54 -2.06
C LEU A 164 0.55 -23.45 -3.28
N GLY A 165 1.55 -23.48 -4.17
CA GLY A 165 1.52 -24.23 -5.41
C GLY A 165 0.61 -23.63 -6.50
N GLU A 166 0.13 -22.39 -6.30
CA GLU A 166 -0.72 -21.68 -7.25
C GLU A 166 0.10 -20.67 -8.07
N THR A 167 -0.23 -20.51 -9.33
CA THR A 167 0.35 -19.51 -10.24
C THR A 167 -0.58 -18.30 -10.36
N ILE A 168 -0.07 -17.21 -10.90
CA ILE A 168 -0.88 -16.02 -11.21
C ILE A 168 -1.25 -16.09 -12.69
N GLU A 169 -2.54 -16.02 -12.98
CA GLU A 169 -2.98 -16.02 -14.38
C GLU A 169 -2.47 -14.76 -15.10
N PRO A 170 -1.97 -14.89 -16.34
CA PRO A 170 -1.41 -13.77 -17.11
C PRO A 170 -2.38 -12.60 -17.24
N GLU A 171 -3.68 -12.88 -17.37
CA GLU A 171 -4.71 -11.85 -17.46
C GLU A 171 -4.84 -11.02 -16.16
N LEU A 172 -4.74 -11.65 -15.00
CA LEU A 172 -4.71 -10.96 -13.71
C LEU A 172 -3.46 -10.08 -13.58
N GLY A 173 -2.30 -10.61 -14.00
CA GLY A 173 -1.06 -9.84 -14.05
C GLY A 173 -1.18 -8.62 -14.98
N ALA A 174 -1.73 -8.81 -16.19
CA ALA A 174 -1.95 -7.71 -17.14
C ALA A 174 -2.93 -6.66 -16.59
N ALA A 175 -4.01 -7.09 -15.93
CA ALA A 175 -4.96 -6.18 -15.29
C ALA A 175 -4.33 -5.38 -14.14
N PHE A 176 -3.41 -5.98 -13.38
CA PHE A 176 -2.67 -5.28 -12.33
C PHE A 176 -1.71 -4.24 -12.92
N GLU A 177 -1.01 -4.56 -14.00
CA GLU A 177 -0.20 -3.58 -14.74
C GLU A 177 -1.05 -2.44 -15.30
N GLY A 178 -2.22 -2.73 -15.87
CA GLY A 178 -3.16 -1.71 -16.32
C GLY A 178 -3.66 -0.83 -15.17
N LEU A 179 -3.95 -1.43 -14.03
CA LEU A 179 -4.34 -0.71 -12.81
C LEU A 179 -3.23 0.23 -12.33
N SER A 180 -1.97 -0.16 -12.43
CA SER A 180 -0.83 0.68 -12.06
C SER A 180 -0.85 2.03 -12.75
N LEU A 181 -1.16 2.04 -14.05
CA LEU A 181 -1.21 3.26 -14.86
C LEU A 181 -2.39 4.16 -14.46
N VAL A 182 -3.53 3.56 -14.13
CA VAL A 182 -4.72 4.28 -13.64
C VAL A 182 -4.45 4.87 -12.26
N MET A 183 -3.78 4.14 -11.38
CA MET A 183 -3.43 4.62 -10.04
C MET A 183 -2.38 5.73 -10.08
N GLU A 184 -1.41 5.69 -11.00
CA GLU A 184 -0.50 6.81 -11.23
C GLU A 184 -1.27 8.06 -11.71
N TYR A 185 -2.21 7.90 -12.64
CA TYR A 185 -3.07 8.99 -13.09
C TYR A 185 -3.86 9.61 -11.91
N LEU A 186 -4.49 8.78 -11.08
CA LEU A 186 -5.21 9.20 -9.88
C LEU A 186 -4.29 10.01 -8.97
N ALA A 187 -3.13 9.45 -8.61
CA ALA A 187 -2.17 10.10 -7.73
C ALA A 187 -1.72 11.46 -8.26
N ARG A 188 -1.46 11.58 -9.57
CA ARG A 188 -1.09 12.85 -10.22
C ARG A 188 -2.23 13.87 -10.21
N CYS A 189 -3.47 13.45 -10.41
CA CYS A 189 -4.63 14.32 -10.35
C CYS A 189 -4.82 14.87 -8.93
N VAL A 190 -4.81 14.00 -7.93
CA VAL A 190 -4.89 14.41 -6.53
C VAL A 190 -3.75 15.37 -6.17
N TRP A 191 -2.52 15.03 -6.52
CA TRP A 191 -1.37 15.91 -6.25
C TRP A 191 -1.56 17.32 -6.84
N LYS A 192 -2.00 17.43 -8.09
CA LYS A 192 -2.25 18.72 -8.74
C LYS A 192 -3.29 19.57 -7.99
N GLU A 193 -4.31 18.93 -7.43
CA GLU A 193 -5.39 19.63 -6.72
C GLU A 193 -4.99 20.04 -5.30
N VAL A 194 -4.12 19.30 -4.64
CA VAL A 194 -3.85 19.49 -3.20
C VAL A 194 -2.47 20.06 -2.89
N ALA A 195 -1.50 19.99 -3.82
CA ALA A 195 -0.11 20.37 -3.55
C ALA A 195 0.05 21.80 -2.99
N SER A 196 -0.81 22.74 -3.41
CA SER A 196 -0.81 24.12 -2.88
C SER A 196 -1.49 24.28 -1.51
N ARG A 197 -2.18 23.26 -1.03
CA ARG A 197 -2.92 23.28 0.25
C ARG A 197 -2.18 22.56 1.37
N THR A 198 -1.12 21.84 1.05
CA THR A 198 -0.32 21.10 2.01
C THR A 198 0.77 21.98 2.61
N SER A 199 1.03 21.81 3.90
CA SER A 199 2.09 22.53 4.62
C SER A 199 3.49 21.95 4.39
N VAL A 200 3.57 20.72 3.86
CA VAL A 200 4.81 19.98 3.57
C VAL A 200 4.78 19.45 2.13
N PRO A 201 5.94 19.21 1.51
CA PRO A 201 6.00 18.64 0.17
C PRO A 201 5.26 17.30 0.05
N VAL A 202 4.61 17.08 -1.08
CA VAL A 202 3.98 15.80 -1.45
C VAL A 202 4.84 15.12 -2.49
N GLN A 203 5.18 13.86 -2.26
CA GLN A 203 6.05 13.06 -3.12
C GLN A 203 5.37 11.75 -3.52
N PHE A 204 5.77 11.23 -4.69
CA PHE A 204 5.36 9.91 -5.16
C PHE A 204 6.52 8.94 -4.93
N ALA A 205 6.61 8.32 -3.77
CA ALA A 205 7.62 7.31 -3.53
C ALA A 205 7.43 6.64 -2.17
N ASP A 206 7.91 5.41 -2.06
CA ASP A 206 8.30 4.83 -0.77
C ASP A 206 9.59 5.54 -0.33
N LEU A 207 9.49 6.35 0.71
CA LEU A 207 10.63 7.07 1.25
C LEU A 207 11.20 6.26 2.42
N PRO A 208 12.33 5.55 2.23
CA PRO A 208 13.00 4.89 3.33
C PRO A 208 13.53 5.95 4.29
N THR A 209 12.95 6.04 5.47
CA THR A 209 13.47 6.88 6.54
C THR A 209 14.67 6.21 7.18
N MET A 210 15.86 6.69 6.86
CA MET A 210 17.06 6.32 7.60
C MET A 210 17.27 7.28 8.77
N PRO A 211 17.55 6.78 10.00
CA PRO A 211 17.73 7.61 11.18
C PRO A 211 18.85 8.66 11.09
N GLN A 212 19.70 8.58 10.07
CA GLN A 212 20.85 9.43 9.86
C GLN A 212 20.66 10.43 8.70
N GLN A 213 19.59 10.34 7.93
CA GLN A 213 19.33 11.33 6.91
C GLN A 213 18.76 12.59 7.56
N ARG A 214 19.51 13.67 7.48
CA ARG A 214 18.99 15.01 7.78
C ARG A 214 18.15 15.42 6.59
N GLY A 215 16.88 15.25 6.73
CA GLY A 215 15.92 15.60 5.72
C GLY A 215 14.86 16.51 6.31
N ARG A 216 13.75 16.58 5.64
CA ARG A 216 12.61 17.42 5.99
C ARG A 216 11.37 16.57 6.03
N GLU A 217 10.28 17.18 6.35
CA GLU A 217 8.97 16.54 6.35
C GLU A 217 8.45 16.40 4.93
N ALA A 218 7.75 15.32 4.67
CA ALA A 218 7.04 15.09 3.43
C ALA A 218 5.82 14.20 3.65
N ILE A 219 4.86 14.26 2.73
CA ILE A 219 3.82 13.25 2.60
C ILE A 219 4.13 12.43 1.36
N SER A 220 4.17 11.12 1.51
CA SER A 220 4.30 10.19 0.40
C SER A 220 2.93 9.73 -0.05
N ILE A 221 2.65 9.79 -1.36
CA ILE A 221 1.61 8.99 -2.00
C ILE A 221 2.34 7.78 -2.56
N ASP A 222 2.21 6.62 -1.90
CA ASP A 222 2.95 5.43 -2.29
C ASP A 222 2.19 4.65 -3.36
N ILE A 223 2.76 4.67 -4.58
CA ILE A 223 2.32 3.87 -5.72
C ILE A 223 3.37 2.84 -6.14
N THR A 224 4.44 2.68 -5.35
CA THR A 224 5.55 1.77 -5.70
C THR A 224 5.15 0.31 -5.64
N GLU A 225 4.06 -0.01 -4.97
CA GLU A 225 3.50 -1.36 -4.93
C GLU A 225 3.12 -1.89 -6.31
N TYR A 226 2.78 -0.99 -7.23
CA TYR A 226 2.45 -1.34 -8.60
C TYR A 226 3.69 -1.60 -9.48
N GLY A 227 4.88 -1.31 -9.01
CA GLY A 227 6.15 -1.64 -9.66
C GLY A 227 6.73 -3.00 -9.30
N ASP A 228 6.10 -3.72 -8.37
CA ASP A 228 6.52 -5.03 -7.89
C ASP A 228 5.50 -6.10 -8.30
N PRO A 229 5.89 -7.39 -8.36
CA PRO A 229 4.93 -8.45 -8.63
C PRO A 229 3.75 -8.44 -7.65
N LEU A 230 2.55 -8.62 -8.16
CA LEU A 230 1.27 -8.56 -7.43
C LEU A 230 1.27 -9.30 -6.08
N TYR A 231 1.96 -10.43 -5.99
CA TYR A 231 1.98 -11.26 -4.78
C TYR A 231 2.97 -10.80 -3.72
N THR A 232 3.90 -9.90 -4.04
CA THR A 232 4.95 -9.44 -3.10
C THR A 232 4.48 -8.32 -2.21
N ARG A 233 3.43 -7.61 -2.59
CA ARG A 233 2.89 -6.48 -1.83
C ARG A 233 1.74 -6.90 -0.94
N VAL A 234 1.68 -6.26 0.21
CA VAL A 234 0.75 -6.63 1.27
C VAL A 234 0.17 -5.41 1.96
N ILE A 235 -1.10 -5.53 2.30
CA ILE A 235 -1.84 -4.56 3.10
C ILE A 235 -2.01 -5.14 4.50
N ARG A 236 -1.79 -4.34 5.54
CA ARG A 236 -2.04 -4.78 6.92
C ARG A 236 -3.51 -5.09 7.11
N VAL A 237 -3.78 -6.25 7.70
CA VAL A 237 -5.14 -6.65 8.06
C VAL A 237 -5.66 -5.71 9.17
N PRO A 238 -6.86 -5.12 9.03
CA PRO A 238 -7.46 -4.34 10.10
C PRO A 238 -7.49 -5.12 11.41
N PHE A 239 -7.28 -4.41 12.51
CA PHE A 239 -7.15 -4.94 13.87
C PHE A 239 -5.91 -5.81 14.12
N SER A 240 -5.03 -5.97 13.14
CA SER A 240 -3.71 -6.55 13.34
C SER A 240 -2.77 -5.56 14.03
N ALA A 241 -1.93 -6.05 14.92
CA ALA A 241 -0.89 -5.25 15.56
C ALA A 241 0.07 -4.65 14.52
N TYR A 242 0.49 -3.40 14.74
CA TYR A 242 1.44 -2.70 13.92
C TYR A 242 2.84 -2.81 14.53
N LEU A 243 3.63 -3.78 14.05
CA LEU A 243 4.95 -4.09 14.62
C LEU A 243 6.13 -3.43 13.88
N LYS A 244 5.88 -2.76 12.73
CA LYS A 244 6.93 -2.11 11.90
C LYS A 244 7.91 -1.23 12.71
N PRO A 245 7.46 -0.34 13.63
CA PRO A 245 8.37 0.50 14.41
C PRO A 245 9.27 -0.28 15.37
N TRP A 246 8.81 -1.43 15.83
CA TRP A 246 9.50 -2.25 16.83
C TRP A 246 10.56 -3.17 16.23
N ARG A 247 10.53 -3.37 14.91
CA ARG A 247 11.52 -4.18 14.18
C ARG A 247 12.81 -3.43 13.89
N ASN A 248 12.75 -2.11 13.77
CA ASN A 248 13.95 -1.27 13.62
C ASN A 248 14.50 -0.92 15.01
N GLY A 249 15.66 -1.48 15.38
CA GLY A 249 16.25 -1.32 16.69
C GLY A 249 16.49 0.15 17.09
N THR A 250 16.92 0.99 16.17
CA THR A 250 17.12 2.43 16.42
C THR A 250 15.80 3.12 16.72
N MET A 251 14.77 2.89 15.88
CA MET A 251 13.45 3.46 16.08
C MET A 251 12.82 2.92 17.37
N ALA A 252 12.89 1.60 17.61
CA ALA A 252 12.37 0.98 18.81
C ALA A 252 12.95 1.61 20.10
N ASN A 253 14.25 1.97 20.10
CA ASN A 253 14.87 2.64 21.25
C ASN A 253 14.28 4.03 21.51
N HIS A 254 13.93 4.77 20.46
CA HIS A 254 13.27 6.08 20.60
C HIS A 254 11.82 5.96 21.07
N LEU A 255 11.14 4.86 20.77
CA LEU A 255 9.71 4.67 21.03
C LEU A 255 9.41 3.89 22.30
N ARG A 256 10.38 3.11 22.81
CA ARG A 256 10.18 2.23 23.96
C ARG A 256 9.68 2.99 25.18
N GLY A 257 8.53 2.56 25.73
CA GLY A 257 7.89 3.20 26.88
C GLY A 257 7.24 4.55 26.59
N ARG A 258 7.27 5.02 25.35
CA ARG A 258 6.71 6.32 24.94
C ARG A 258 5.44 6.21 24.10
N ILE A 259 5.26 5.10 23.42
CA ILE A 259 4.05 4.80 22.65
C ILE A 259 3.50 3.42 23.03
N PRO A 260 2.18 3.21 22.95
CA PRO A 260 1.56 1.91 23.10
C PRO A 260 1.80 1.04 21.86
N LEU A 261 1.40 -0.23 21.95
CA LEU A 261 1.19 -1.06 20.76
C LEU A 261 0.06 -0.44 19.92
N MET A 262 0.25 -0.41 18.62
CA MET A 262 -0.72 0.15 17.68
C MET A 262 -1.36 -0.95 16.84
N PHE A 263 -2.51 -0.62 16.25
CA PHE A 263 -3.29 -1.50 15.38
C PHE A 263 -3.64 -0.77 14.09
N ALA A 264 -3.88 -1.50 13.01
CA ALA A 264 -4.59 -0.92 11.87
C ALA A 264 -6.09 -0.89 12.20
N VAL A 265 -6.78 0.20 11.93
CA VAL A 265 -8.21 0.33 12.24
C VAL A 265 -8.96 0.96 11.07
N PRO A 266 -10.21 0.53 10.79
CA PRO A 266 -11.06 1.26 9.86
C PRO A 266 -11.36 2.65 10.41
N SER A 267 -11.53 3.61 9.50
CA SER A 267 -11.78 5.00 9.86
C SER A 267 -12.75 5.65 8.89
N ASP A 268 -13.64 6.45 9.42
CA ASP A 268 -14.49 7.36 8.68
C ASP A 268 -14.01 8.80 8.85
N ARG A 269 -14.37 9.67 7.91
CA ARG A 269 -13.90 11.07 7.87
C ARG A 269 -14.19 11.84 9.17
N ASP A 270 -15.35 11.61 9.76
CA ASP A 270 -15.84 12.39 10.89
C ASP A 270 -15.29 11.91 12.25
N ASP A 271 -14.69 10.71 12.30
CA ASP A 271 -14.26 10.06 13.53
C ASP A 271 -12.72 9.97 13.67
N LEU A 272 -11.97 10.83 12.97
CA LEU A 272 -10.50 10.72 12.89
C LEU A 272 -9.84 10.63 14.27
N TYR A 273 -10.18 11.50 15.21
CA TYR A 273 -9.54 11.53 16.54
C TYR A 273 -9.88 10.29 17.35
N ASP A 274 -11.13 9.85 17.34
CA ASP A 274 -11.56 8.62 18.03
C ASP A 274 -10.87 7.39 17.45
N ASN A 275 -10.66 7.38 16.13
CA ASN A 275 -9.99 6.28 15.45
C ASN A 275 -8.46 6.31 15.68
N ILE A 276 -7.83 7.49 15.83
CA ILE A 276 -6.44 7.59 16.29
C ILE A 276 -6.30 7.03 17.71
N GLU A 277 -7.23 7.31 18.59
CA GLU A 277 -7.25 6.73 19.93
C GLU A 277 -7.45 5.20 19.88
N ALA A 278 -8.40 4.71 19.09
CA ALA A 278 -8.62 3.27 18.93
C ALA A 278 -7.42 2.56 18.31
N MET A 279 -6.71 3.20 17.36
CA MET A 279 -5.46 2.67 16.81
C MET A 279 -4.38 2.46 17.89
N ARG A 280 -4.43 3.18 19.00
CA ARG A 280 -3.42 3.24 20.05
C ARG A 280 -3.84 2.63 21.39
N ASP A 281 -5.03 2.11 21.47
CA ASP A 281 -5.60 1.50 22.65
C ASP A 281 -6.27 0.16 22.31
N ILE A 282 -5.76 -0.90 22.90
CA ILE A 282 -6.20 -2.27 22.60
C ILE A 282 -7.68 -2.52 22.98
N ASP A 283 -8.17 -1.87 24.05
CA ASP A 283 -9.56 -2.03 24.49
C ASP A 283 -10.50 -1.23 23.59
N LYS A 284 -10.08 -0.02 23.15
CA LYS A 284 -10.83 0.77 22.18
C LYS A 284 -10.83 0.13 20.78
N ALA A 285 -9.72 -0.48 20.36
CA ALA A 285 -9.65 -1.24 19.12
C ALA A 285 -10.62 -2.44 19.15
N ALA A 286 -10.69 -3.17 20.25
CA ALA A 286 -11.66 -4.27 20.40
C ALA A 286 -13.10 -3.78 20.32
N GLN A 287 -13.45 -2.68 21.00
CA GLN A 287 -14.79 -2.06 20.93
C GLN A 287 -15.13 -1.55 19.52
N LEU A 288 -14.14 -1.00 18.81
CA LEU A 288 -14.33 -0.57 17.43
C LEU A 288 -14.64 -1.76 16.51
N ALA A 289 -14.00 -2.91 16.72
CA ALA A 289 -14.28 -4.12 15.96
C ALA A 289 -15.72 -4.63 16.11
N GLU A 290 -16.39 -4.38 17.23
CA GLU A 290 -17.79 -4.75 17.44
C GLU A 290 -18.79 -3.94 16.59
N ARG A 291 -18.43 -2.70 16.23
CA ARG A 291 -19.34 -1.74 15.58
C ARG A 291 -18.99 -1.39 14.13
N THR A 292 -17.87 -1.92 13.61
CA THR A 292 -17.41 -1.62 12.26
C THR A 292 -17.40 -2.86 11.37
N HIS A 293 -17.19 -2.64 10.08
CA HIS A 293 -16.97 -3.67 9.08
C HIS A 293 -15.66 -3.43 8.33
N THR A 294 -15.07 -4.50 7.82
CA THR A 294 -13.79 -4.45 7.08
C THR A 294 -13.89 -5.13 5.72
N MET A 295 -15.09 -5.39 5.27
CA MET A 295 -15.30 -5.91 3.91
C MET A 295 -14.85 -4.86 2.89
N ILE A 296 -14.00 -5.29 1.97
CA ILE A 296 -13.50 -4.41 0.90
C ILE A 296 -14.63 -4.15 -0.10
N PRO A 297 -15.03 -2.87 -0.31
CA PRO A 297 -16.12 -2.51 -1.21
C PRO A 297 -15.82 -2.92 -2.66
N ASP A 298 -16.84 -3.31 -3.39
CA ASP A 298 -16.80 -3.56 -4.81
C ASP A 298 -17.04 -2.25 -5.58
N ALA A 299 -16.10 -1.86 -6.41
CA ALA A 299 -16.18 -0.68 -7.26
C ALA A 299 -16.09 -1.03 -8.76
N SER A 300 -16.41 -2.26 -9.13
CA SER A 300 -16.30 -2.76 -10.51
C SER A 300 -16.95 -1.82 -11.54
N ASP A 301 -18.21 -1.44 -11.33
CA ASP A 301 -18.94 -0.56 -12.25
C ASP A 301 -18.39 0.87 -12.23
N ALA A 302 -17.98 1.35 -11.06
CA ALA A 302 -17.45 2.71 -10.88
C ALA A 302 -16.06 2.90 -11.54
N MET A 303 -15.26 1.84 -11.59
CA MET A 303 -13.91 1.88 -12.18
C MET A 303 -13.92 2.15 -13.68
N GLU A 304 -14.96 1.80 -14.41
CA GLU A 304 -15.03 2.08 -15.87
C GLU A 304 -14.89 3.58 -16.16
N ALA A 305 -15.58 4.43 -15.40
CA ALA A 305 -15.50 5.87 -15.57
C ALA A 305 -14.09 6.43 -15.27
N LEU A 306 -13.42 5.89 -14.25
CA LEU A 306 -12.04 6.27 -13.92
C LEU A 306 -11.06 5.83 -15.01
N ILE A 307 -11.21 4.61 -15.54
CA ILE A 307 -10.40 4.07 -16.62
C ILE A 307 -10.58 4.93 -17.88
N GLU A 308 -11.82 5.28 -18.24
CA GLU A 308 -12.08 6.17 -19.38
C GLU A 308 -11.46 7.56 -19.19
N ALA A 309 -11.52 8.13 -18.00
CA ALA A 309 -10.88 9.41 -17.68
C ALA A 309 -9.35 9.32 -17.87
N TYR A 310 -8.74 8.23 -17.39
CA TYR A 310 -7.33 7.96 -17.63
C TYR A 310 -7.02 7.88 -19.13
N ILE A 311 -7.73 7.06 -19.90
CA ILE A 311 -7.48 6.85 -21.34
C ILE A 311 -7.52 8.18 -22.13
N ARG A 312 -8.38 9.12 -21.73
CA ARG A 312 -8.51 10.44 -22.37
C ARG A 312 -7.47 11.46 -21.87
N SER A 313 -6.65 11.13 -20.88
CA SER A 313 -5.73 12.05 -20.23
C SER A 313 -4.40 12.25 -20.98
N ASP A 314 -3.69 13.33 -20.62
CA ASP A 314 -2.30 13.54 -21.04
C ASP A 314 -1.36 12.48 -20.46
N THR A 315 -1.68 11.97 -19.28
CA THR A 315 -0.90 10.90 -18.64
C THR A 315 -0.93 9.62 -19.47
N ALA A 316 -2.10 9.22 -19.99
CA ALA A 316 -2.20 8.07 -20.88
C ALA A 316 -1.41 8.26 -22.18
N ARG A 317 -1.46 9.48 -22.76
CA ARG A 317 -0.64 9.80 -23.96
C ARG A 317 0.86 9.71 -23.66
N PHE A 318 1.29 10.18 -22.49
CA PHE A 318 2.67 10.06 -22.06
C PHE A 318 3.07 8.59 -21.86
N HIS A 319 2.25 7.78 -21.18
CA HIS A 319 2.51 6.36 -20.98
C HIS A 319 2.61 5.62 -22.33
N ALA A 320 1.65 5.84 -23.24
CA ALA A 320 1.68 5.24 -24.57
C ALA A 320 2.94 5.62 -25.35
N TRP A 321 3.36 6.88 -25.30
CA TRP A 321 4.60 7.33 -25.90
C TRP A 321 5.81 6.67 -25.25
N PHE A 322 5.87 6.64 -23.92
CA PHE A 322 7.00 6.08 -23.17
C PHE A 322 7.20 4.60 -23.46
N TYR A 323 6.13 3.80 -23.42
CA TYR A 323 6.21 2.36 -23.68
C TYR A 323 6.44 1.99 -25.15
N LEU A 324 6.26 2.92 -26.09
CA LEU A 324 6.66 2.74 -27.48
C LEU A 324 8.16 2.95 -27.71
N GLN A 325 8.87 3.56 -26.77
CA GLN A 325 10.30 3.74 -26.87
C GLN A 325 11.03 2.41 -26.62
N ASP A 326 12.06 2.16 -27.41
CA ASP A 326 12.98 1.04 -27.15
C ASP A 326 13.94 1.47 -26.02
N HIS A 327 13.65 1.02 -24.81
CA HIS A 327 14.48 1.31 -23.66
C HIS A 327 15.69 0.36 -23.67
N GLU A 328 16.86 0.90 -23.91
CA GLU A 328 18.10 0.11 -23.86
C GLU A 328 18.29 -0.56 -22.49
N PRO A 329 18.78 -1.80 -22.46
CA PRO A 329 19.10 -2.49 -21.19
C PRO A 329 20.04 -1.65 -20.34
N ARG A 330 19.79 -1.58 -19.05
CA ARG A 330 20.61 -0.81 -18.07
C ARG A 330 22.09 -1.11 -18.15
N SER A 331 22.49 -2.33 -18.54
CA SER A 331 23.87 -2.72 -18.74
C SER A 331 24.62 -1.91 -19.79
N ARG A 332 23.88 -1.23 -20.70
CA ARG A 332 24.48 -0.40 -21.76
C ARG A 332 24.52 1.09 -21.41
N TRP A 333 23.82 1.53 -20.40
CA TRP A 333 23.75 2.95 -20.03
C TRP A 333 25.14 3.57 -19.73
N PRO A 334 26.02 2.96 -18.94
CA PRO A 334 27.36 3.50 -18.72
C PRO A 334 28.16 3.66 -20.03
N GLU A 335 28.08 2.70 -20.94
CA GLU A 335 28.79 2.72 -22.21
C GLU A 335 28.23 3.78 -23.15
N THR A 336 26.92 3.99 -23.16
CA THR A 336 26.23 4.90 -24.06
C THR A 336 26.33 6.34 -23.60
N TYR A 337 26.22 6.60 -22.30
CA TYR A 337 26.09 7.95 -21.74
C TYR A 337 27.33 8.48 -21.06
N ASP A 338 28.33 7.67 -20.73
CA ASP A 338 29.51 8.07 -19.95
C ASP A 338 30.25 9.26 -20.56
N ARG A 339 30.45 9.27 -21.87
CA ARG A 339 31.14 10.36 -22.59
C ARG A 339 30.34 11.67 -22.66
N PHE A 340 29.04 11.63 -22.38
CA PHE A 340 28.15 12.80 -22.38
C PHE A 340 27.82 13.28 -20.98
N TRP A 341 28.32 12.57 -19.96
CA TRP A 341 28.02 12.95 -18.59
C TRP A 341 28.69 14.29 -18.27
N PRO A 342 27.94 15.24 -17.71
CA PRO A 342 28.52 16.49 -17.27
C PRO A 342 29.57 16.28 -16.20
N ASP A 343 30.50 17.21 -16.08
CA ASP A 343 31.61 17.14 -15.09
C ASP A 343 31.11 17.34 -13.64
N ASP A 344 29.86 17.65 -13.44
CA ASP A 344 29.26 17.77 -12.11
C ASP A 344 29.21 16.41 -11.40
N PRO A 345 29.89 16.26 -10.23
CA PRO A 345 29.93 14.99 -9.50
C PRO A 345 28.56 14.49 -9.05
N ASN A 346 27.61 15.41 -8.73
CA ASN A 346 26.28 15.04 -8.28
C ASN A 346 25.45 14.49 -9.44
N VAL A 347 25.53 15.10 -10.62
CA VAL A 347 24.86 14.61 -11.81
C VAL A 347 25.44 13.27 -12.26
N ARG A 348 26.77 13.09 -12.21
CA ARG A 348 27.41 11.80 -12.47
C ARG A 348 26.95 10.73 -11.49
N HIS A 349 26.85 11.07 -10.21
CA HIS A 349 26.33 10.14 -9.19
C HIS A 349 24.89 9.73 -9.48
N ILE A 350 24.01 10.68 -9.79
CA ILE A 350 22.61 10.41 -10.15
C ILE A 350 22.52 9.50 -11.38
N LEU A 351 23.28 9.77 -12.41
CA LEU A 351 23.29 8.98 -13.64
C LEU A 351 23.89 7.58 -13.45
N ALA A 352 24.90 7.45 -12.57
CA ALA A 352 25.49 6.16 -12.24
C ALA A 352 24.58 5.28 -11.35
N HIS A 353 23.65 5.91 -10.60
CA HIS A 353 22.76 5.24 -9.66
C HIS A 353 21.30 5.61 -9.93
N PRO A 354 20.77 5.39 -11.15
CA PRO A 354 19.41 5.84 -11.51
C PRO A 354 18.32 5.18 -10.68
N ASN A 355 18.61 4.02 -10.09
CA ASN A 355 17.66 3.31 -9.21
C ASN A 355 17.40 4.03 -7.88
N ASP A 356 18.33 4.90 -7.46
CA ASP A 356 18.20 5.53 -6.15
C ASP A 356 17.32 6.77 -6.19
N LEU A 357 17.06 7.33 -7.38
CA LEU A 357 16.41 8.64 -7.51
C LEU A 357 15.35 8.81 -8.63
N LEU A 358 15.30 7.95 -9.65
CA LEU A 358 14.55 8.28 -10.87
C LEU A 358 13.59 7.21 -11.41
N LEU A 359 13.56 6.01 -10.87
CA LEU A 359 12.82 4.90 -11.48
C LEU A 359 12.00 4.08 -10.48
N LYS A 360 11.43 4.75 -9.49
CA LYS A 360 10.32 4.18 -8.74
C LYS A 360 9.21 5.20 -8.64
#